data_1453620b381731731374ce044bd10e0a
#
_entry.id   1453620b381731731374ce044bd10e0a
#
_cell.length_a   1.000
_cell.length_b   1.000
_cell.length_c   1.000
_cell.angle_alpha   90.00
_cell.angle_beta   90.00
_cell.angle_gamma   90.00
#
_symmetry.space_group_name_H-M   'P 1'
#
loop_
_entity.id
_entity.type
_entity.pdbx_description
1 polymer ?
#
loop_
_entity_poly.entity_id
_entity_poly.type
_entity_poly.pdbx_seq_one_letter_code
_entity_poly.pdbx_strand_id
1 'polypeptide(L)'
;MMFAVGDLVVYGGEGVCRVERIGPSGLEYDGGDKMYYHLAPLYRSGTVMTPVDTGVLMRPIISRQQAQALIAALPTLPEQKPAERGMRAAKDFYHQLVLRCDCAELAAMVHGICRKRDWALHHGKKVSQMDERYLKRAEDQLYGELAAALDIDREQMIPYIRQTWAKWPEHLPKQETSAPAEPACAAAEE
;
A
#
# COMPACT_ATOMS: atom_id res chain seq x y z
N MET A 1 0.70 20.87 9.97
CA MET A 1 -0.70 20.77 9.52
C MET A 1 -1.41 19.92 10.56
N MET A 2 -2.54 20.38 11.13
CA MET A 2 -3.29 19.60 12.14
C MET A 2 -4.44 18.88 11.42
N PHE A 3 -4.61 17.60 11.73
CA PHE A 3 -5.72 16.79 11.21
C PHE A 3 -6.85 16.76 12.22
N ALA A 4 -8.08 16.55 11.75
CA ALA A 4 -9.27 16.45 12.57
C ALA A 4 -9.69 14.97 12.74
N VAL A 5 -10.51 14.71 13.76
CA VAL A 5 -11.14 13.39 13.94
C VAL A 5 -12.02 13.10 12.72
N GLY A 6 -11.89 11.91 12.16
CA GLY A 6 -12.55 11.47 10.94
C GLY A 6 -11.71 11.61 9.67
N ASP A 7 -10.63 12.42 9.70
CA ASP A 7 -9.76 12.57 8.53
C ASP A 7 -9.08 11.25 8.16
N LEU A 8 -8.94 11.05 6.84
CA LEU A 8 -8.13 9.98 6.28
C LEU A 8 -6.74 10.52 5.95
N VAL A 9 -5.73 9.86 6.51
CA VAL A 9 -4.33 10.25 6.37
C VAL A 9 -3.48 9.06 5.95
N VAL A 10 -2.43 9.32 5.20
CA VAL A 10 -1.34 8.36 4.99
C VAL A 10 -0.33 8.57 6.11
N TYR A 11 -0.03 7.53 6.87
CA TYR A 11 0.92 7.56 7.97
C TYR A 11 2.06 6.58 7.73
N GLY A 12 3.21 7.10 7.37
CA GLY A 12 4.45 6.33 7.20
C GLY A 12 4.26 4.99 6.50
N GLY A 13 4.84 3.93 7.06
CA GLY A 13 4.72 2.56 6.53
C GLY A 13 3.39 1.85 6.81
N GLU A 14 2.46 2.46 7.59
CA GLU A 14 1.16 1.86 7.93
C GLU A 14 0.12 2.03 6.82
N GLY A 15 0.33 3.00 5.93
CA GLY A 15 -0.60 3.31 4.86
C GLY A 15 -1.75 4.21 5.30
N VAL A 16 -2.95 3.97 4.75
CA VAL A 16 -4.13 4.80 5.05
C VAL A 16 -4.69 4.48 6.43
N CYS A 17 -4.82 5.52 7.24
CA CYS A 17 -5.39 5.47 8.58
C CYS A 17 -6.51 6.50 8.72
N ARG A 18 -7.48 6.23 9.57
CA ARG A 18 -8.47 7.20 10.02
C ARG A 18 -8.04 7.78 11.35
N VAL A 19 -8.14 9.08 11.52
CA VAL A 19 -7.97 9.74 12.81
C VAL A 19 -9.22 9.48 13.65
N GLU A 20 -9.12 8.63 14.66
CA GLU A 20 -10.26 8.29 15.53
C GLU A 20 -10.37 9.24 16.71
N ARG A 21 -9.25 9.67 17.26
CA ARG A 21 -9.20 10.54 18.44
C ARG A 21 -7.92 11.35 18.45
N ILE A 22 -8.01 12.53 19.05
CA ILE A 22 -6.86 13.38 19.38
C ILE A 22 -6.92 13.61 20.90
N GLY A 23 -5.86 13.23 21.61
CA GLY A 23 -5.84 13.33 23.06
C GLY A 23 -4.59 12.69 23.66
N PRO A 24 -4.52 12.62 24.99
CA PRO A 24 -3.39 11.98 25.67
C PRO A 24 -3.30 10.50 25.30
N SER A 25 -2.09 9.92 25.39
CA SER A 25 -1.86 8.51 25.08
C SER A 25 -2.63 7.54 25.96
N GLY A 26 -2.96 7.95 27.17
CA GLY A 26 -3.55 7.09 28.21
C GLY A 26 -2.53 6.15 28.86
N LEU A 27 -1.25 6.28 28.55
CA LEU A 27 -0.17 5.52 29.19
C LEU A 27 0.37 6.29 30.40
N GLU A 28 0.50 5.61 31.54
CA GLU A 28 0.95 6.22 32.82
C GLU A 28 2.34 6.86 32.76
N TYR A 29 3.16 6.48 31.78
CA TYR A 29 4.56 6.95 31.66
C TYR A 29 4.75 8.21 30.81
N ASP A 30 3.71 8.78 30.23
CA ASP A 30 3.83 9.80 29.19
C ASP A 30 3.76 11.25 29.69
N GLY A 31 3.87 11.48 30.99
CA GLY A 31 3.91 12.82 31.58
C GLY A 31 2.66 13.68 31.41
N GLY A 32 1.59 13.14 30.85
CA GLY A 32 0.22 13.71 30.84
C GLY A 32 -0.09 14.84 29.87
N ASP A 33 0.90 15.60 29.41
CA ASP A 33 0.67 16.83 28.63
C ASP A 33 0.80 16.68 27.11
N LYS A 34 1.26 15.53 26.63
CA LYS A 34 1.44 15.30 25.19
C LYS A 34 0.17 14.84 24.52
N MET A 35 -0.15 15.49 23.42
CA MET A 35 -1.26 15.13 22.55
C MET A 35 -0.84 14.13 21.49
N TYR A 36 -1.68 13.13 21.25
CA TYR A 36 -1.47 12.06 20.28
C TYR A 36 -2.64 11.98 19.31
N TYR A 37 -2.33 11.65 18.07
CA TYR A 37 -3.30 11.08 17.15
C TYR A 37 -3.45 9.59 17.46
N HIS A 38 -4.69 9.14 17.64
CA HIS A 38 -5.06 7.73 17.66
C HIS A 38 -5.57 7.38 16.27
N LEU A 39 -4.79 6.59 15.54
CA LEU A 39 -5.02 6.26 14.16
C LEU A 39 -5.48 4.81 14.03
N ALA A 40 -6.59 4.58 13.32
CA ALA A 40 -7.04 3.25 12.94
C ALA A 40 -6.64 2.98 11.48
N PRO A 41 -5.72 2.03 11.21
CA PRO A 41 -5.42 1.62 9.85
C PRO A 41 -6.67 1.04 9.18
N LEU A 42 -6.97 1.45 7.94
CA LEU A 42 -8.19 0.99 7.24
C LEU A 42 -8.14 -0.49 6.84
N TYR A 43 -6.95 -1.03 6.62
CA TYR A 43 -6.76 -2.37 6.05
C TYR A 43 -6.01 -3.34 6.97
N ARG A 44 -5.87 -2.96 8.23
CA ARG A 44 -5.24 -3.78 9.28
C ARG A 44 -5.99 -3.55 10.59
N SER A 45 -5.98 -4.54 11.45
CA SER A 45 -6.48 -4.40 12.82
C SER A 45 -5.45 -3.71 13.71
N GLY A 46 -5.93 -2.99 14.71
CA GLY A 46 -5.12 -2.32 15.73
C GLY A 46 -5.23 -0.80 15.67
N THR A 47 -4.63 -0.14 16.64
CA THR A 47 -4.56 1.32 16.74
C THR A 47 -3.10 1.74 16.79
N VAL A 48 -2.75 2.75 16.02
CA VAL A 48 -1.42 3.37 16.05
C VAL A 48 -1.53 4.70 16.76
N MET A 49 -0.69 4.92 17.76
CA MET A 49 -0.60 6.20 18.45
C MET A 49 0.67 6.92 18.03
N THR A 50 0.53 8.17 17.66
CA THR A 50 1.68 9.02 17.29
C THR A 50 1.52 10.43 17.86
N PRO A 51 2.58 11.05 18.38
CA PRO A 51 2.54 12.43 18.83
C PRO A 51 2.06 13.37 17.72
N VAL A 52 1.34 14.43 18.09
CA VAL A 52 0.84 15.42 17.12
C VAL A 52 1.98 16.14 16.39
N ASP A 53 3.14 16.24 17.03
CA ASP A 53 4.39 16.82 16.54
C ASP A 53 5.34 15.77 15.92
N THR A 54 4.81 14.62 15.50
CA THR A 54 5.62 13.53 14.93
C THR A 54 6.47 13.97 13.74
N GLY A 55 7.71 13.47 13.68
CA GLY A 55 8.57 13.60 12.51
C GLY A 55 8.31 12.55 11.42
N VAL A 56 7.40 11.58 11.67
CA VAL A 56 7.01 10.58 10.67
C VAL A 56 6.10 11.22 9.64
N LEU A 57 6.28 10.85 8.37
CA LEU A 57 5.41 11.35 7.29
C LEU A 57 3.95 11.10 7.62
N MET A 58 3.19 12.19 7.67
CA MET A 58 1.74 12.17 7.82
C MET A 58 1.14 13.22 6.88
N ARG A 59 0.31 12.76 5.93
CA ARG A 59 -0.34 13.62 4.93
C ARG A 59 -1.78 13.18 4.68
N PRO A 60 -2.64 14.07 4.17
CA PRO A 60 -3.96 13.63 3.71
C PRO A 60 -3.82 12.65 2.55
N ILE A 61 -4.84 11.80 2.36
CA ILE A 61 -4.94 10.97 1.15
C ILE A 61 -5.11 11.86 -0.08
N ILE A 62 -4.78 11.32 -1.26
CA ILE A 62 -5.03 12.02 -2.52
C ILE A 62 -6.54 12.18 -2.74
N SER A 63 -6.91 13.22 -3.49
CA SER A 63 -8.31 13.41 -3.87
C SER A 63 -8.76 12.38 -4.92
N ARG A 64 -10.09 12.19 -5.04
CA ARG A 64 -10.68 11.35 -6.09
C ARG A 64 -10.19 11.72 -7.49
N GLN A 65 -10.09 13.03 -7.78
CA GLN A 65 -9.62 13.52 -9.06
C GLN A 65 -8.14 13.16 -9.32
N GLN A 66 -7.29 13.29 -8.29
CA GLN A 66 -5.88 12.89 -8.38
C GLN A 66 -5.73 11.38 -8.55
N ALA A 67 -6.54 10.57 -7.85
CA ALA A 67 -6.55 9.13 -8.01
C ALA A 67 -6.93 8.71 -9.45
N GLN A 68 -7.98 9.30 -10.02
CA GLN A 68 -8.39 9.04 -11.39
C GLN A 68 -7.33 9.47 -12.40
N ALA A 69 -6.73 10.65 -12.21
CA ALA A 69 -5.65 11.14 -13.07
C ALA A 69 -4.40 10.23 -13.01
N LEU A 70 -4.04 9.77 -11.82
CA LEU A 70 -2.93 8.83 -11.64
C LEU A 70 -3.21 7.50 -12.34
N ILE A 71 -4.41 6.92 -12.15
CA ILE A 71 -4.80 5.70 -12.84
C ILE A 71 -4.73 5.90 -14.35
N ALA A 72 -5.22 7.04 -14.87
CA ALA A 72 -5.13 7.37 -16.28
C ALA A 72 -3.70 7.47 -16.80
N ALA A 73 -2.76 7.91 -15.97
CA ALA A 73 -1.35 8.08 -16.32
C ALA A 73 -0.49 6.81 -16.16
N LEU A 74 -0.99 5.77 -15.48
CA LEU A 74 -0.20 4.56 -15.16
C LEU A 74 0.63 4.00 -16.33
N PRO A 75 0.10 3.87 -17.57
CA PRO A 75 0.86 3.30 -18.69
C PRO A 75 1.99 4.19 -19.19
N THR A 76 1.94 5.47 -18.89
CA THR A 76 2.92 6.48 -19.35
C THR A 76 3.90 6.87 -18.27
N LEU A 77 3.74 6.34 -17.05
CA LEU A 77 4.65 6.64 -15.95
C LEU A 77 6.07 6.15 -16.29
N PRO A 78 7.07 7.01 -16.08
CA PRO A 78 8.46 6.63 -16.30
C PRO A 78 8.87 5.56 -15.29
N GLU A 79 9.63 4.56 -15.74
CA GLU A 79 10.24 3.61 -14.85
C GLU A 79 11.22 4.30 -13.90
N GLN A 80 11.05 4.07 -12.63
CA GLN A 80 12.03 4.49 -11.63
C GLN A 80 13.05 3.37 -11.41
N LYS A 81 14.32 3.72 -11.48
CA LYS A 81 15.45 2.81 -11.28
C LYS A 81 16.41 3.39 -10.26
N PRO A 82 17.08 2.55 -9.45
CA PRO A 82 18.15 3.03 -8.59
C PRO A 82 19.29 3.62 -9.44
N ALA A 83 19.89 4.70 -8.92
CA ALA A 83 21.02 5.36 -9.60
C ALA A 83 22.24 4.43 -9.72
N GLU A 84 22.46 3.61 -8.69
CA GLU A 84 23.54 2.64 -8.62
C GLU A 84 23.05 1.22 -8.93
N ARG A 85 23.94 0.40 -9.50
CA ARG A 85 23.65 -1.02 -9.74
C ARG A 85 24.01 -1.84 -8.53
N GLY A 86 23.16 -2.84 -8.22
CA GLY A 86 23.41 -3.80 -7.14
C GLY A 86 22.20 -4.00 -6.25
N MET A 87 22.20 -5.12 -5.52
CA MET A 87 21.07 -5.52 -4.69
C MET A 87 20.87 -4.56 -3.50
N ARG A 88 21.94 -4.06 -2.91
CA ARG A 88 21.88 -3.12 -1.78
C ARG A 88 21.29 -1.79 -2.22
N ALA A 89 21.79 -1.22 -3.31
CA ALA A 89 21.28 0.02 -3.87
C ALA A 89 19.80 -0.09 -4.27
N ALA A 90 19.39 -1.20 -4.87
CA ALA A 90 18.00 -1.46 -5.20
C ALA A 90 17.12 -1.55 -3.94
N LYS A 91 17.59 -2.23 -2.89
CA LYS A 91 16.88 -2.33 -1.61
C LYS A 91 16.69 -0.96 -0.95
N ASP A 92 17.76 -0.17 -0.88
CA ASP A 92 17.73 1.16 -0.27
C ASP A 92 16.81 2.10 -1.06
N PHE A 93 16.87 2.03 -2.39
CA PHE A 93 16.00 2.79 -3.28
C PHE A 93 14.51 2.45 -3.06
N TYR A 94 14.13 1.17 -3.10
CA TYR A 94 12.74 0.76 -2.86
C TYR A 94 12.27 1.12 -1.46
N HIS A 95 13.16 1.01 -0.47
CA HIS A 95 12.85 1.38 0.90
C HIS A 95 12.50 2.88 1.00
N GLN A 96 13.27 3.74 0.35
CA GLN A 96 13.00 5.18 0.31
C GLN A 96 11.68 5.52 -0.36
N LEU A 97 11.36 4.86 -1.50
CA LEU A 97 10.08 5.07 -2.19
C LEU A 97 8.88 4.70 -1.29
N VAL A 98 8.97 3.56 -0.60
CA VAL A 98 7.94 3.10 0.34
C VAL A 98 7.79 4.06 1.53
N LEU A 99 8.88 4.65 2.02
CA LEU A 99 8.82 5.61 3.14
C LEU A 99 8.24 6.97 2.72
N ARG A 100 8.45 7.40 1.48
CA ARG A 100 7.87 8.65 0.96
C ARG A 100 6.37 8.54 0.74
N CYS A 101 5.85 7.33 0.53
CA CYS A 101 4.43 7.07 0.32
C CYS A 101 3.81 7.96 -0.79
N ASP A 102 4.58 8.32 -1.82
CA ASP A 102 4.05 9.05 -2.97
C ASP A 102 3.41 8.09 -3.96
N CYS A 103 2.13 8.32 -4.30
CA CYS A 103 1.37 7.41 -5.15
C CYS A 103 1.96 7.25 -6.56
N ALA A 104 2.51 8.31 -7.15
CA ALA A 104 3.09 8.24 -8.49
C ALA A 104 4.44 7.48 -8.46
N GLU A 105 5.26 7.71 -7.43
CA GLU A 105 6.50 6.97 -7.21
C GLU A 105 6.22 5.48 -6.95
N LEU A 106 5.22 5.17 -6.11
CA LEU A 106 4.81 3.79 -5.83
C LEU A 106 4.27 3.10 -7.08
N ALA A 107 3.46 3.79 -7.89
CA ALA A 107 2.94 3.26 -9.14
C ALA A 107 4.04 2.96 -10.15
N ALA A 108 5.00 3.88 -10.31
CA ALA A 108 6.17 3.68 -11.16
C ALA A 108 7.06 2.51 -10.67
N MET A 109 7.20 2.36 -9.35
CA MET A 109 7.91 1.24 -8.74
C MET A 109 7.20 -0.10 -9.00
N VAL A 110 5.90 -0.18 -8.80
CA VAL A 110 5.07 -1.37 -9.10
C VAL A 110 5.24 -1.76 -10.56
N HIS A 111 5.09 -0.80 -11.48
CA HIS A 111 5.27 -1.04 -12.91
C HIS A 111 6.67 -1.57 -13.25
N GLY A 112 7.73 -0.94 -12.72
CA GLY A 112 9.12 -1.37 -12.96
C GLY A 112 9.42 -2.78 -12.44
N ILE A 113 8.94 -3.13 -11.23
CA ILE A 113 9.13 -4.46 -10.65
C ILE A 113 8.34 -5.52 -11.43
N CYS A 114 7.09 -5.23 -11.83
CA CYS A 114 6.29 -6.13 -12.64
C CYS A 114 6.98 -6.46 -13.96
N ARG A 115 7.46 -5.46 -14.71
CA ARG A 115 8.22 -5.67 -15.95
C ARG A 115 9.46 -6.52 -15.74
N LYS A 116 10.21 -6.27 -14.67
CA LYS A 116 11.40 -7.06 -14.33
C LYS A 116 11.05 -8.51 -14.01
N ARG A 117 9.95 -8.73 -13.29
CA ARG A 117 9.42 -10.07 -12.98
C ARG A 117 9.06 -10.82 -14.27
N ASP A 118 8.31 -10.18 -15.16
CA ASP A 118 7.90 -10.79 -16.43
C ASP A 118 9.10 -11.14 -17.30
N TRP A 119 10.04 -10.23 -17.40
CA TRP A 119 11.28 -10.52 -18.14
C TRP A 119 11.99 -11.76 -17.56
N ALA A 120 12.07 -11.86 -16.21
CA ALA A 120 12.70 -13.02 -15.55
C ALA A 120 11.94 -14.33 -15.87
N LEU A 121 10.61 -14.31 -15.80
CA LEU A 121 9.77 -15.48 -16.10
C LEU A 121 9.91 -15.92 -17.56
N HIS A 122 9.87 -14.97 -18.50
CA HIS A 122 10.05 -15.29 -19.93
C HIS A 122 11.41 -15.88 -20.27
N HIS A 123 12.44 -15.57 -19.45
CA HIS A 123 13.80 -16.09 -19.65
C HIS A 123 14.12 -17.28 -18.73
N GLY A 124 13.11 -17.89 -18.08
CA GLY A 124 13.32 -19.02 -17.18
C GLY A 124 14.16 -18.69 -15.94
N LYS A 125 14.26 -17.39 -15.57
CA LYS A 125 15.02 -16.96 -14.41
C LYS A 125 14.14 -16.88 -13.17
N LYS A 126 14.75 -17.07 -12.00
CA LYS A 126 14.07 -16.92 -10.71
C LYS A 126 13.72 -15.45 -10.47
N VAL A 127 12.51 -15.22 -9.98
CA VAL A 127 12.07 -13.89 -9.53
C VAL A 127 12.80 -13.55 -8.21
N SER A 128 13.15 -12.29 -8.04
CA SER A 128 13.84 -11.83 -6.83
C SER A 128 12.86 -11.73 -5.67
N GLN A 129 13.11 -12.45 -4.57
CA GLN A 129 12.29 -12.36 -3.35
C GLN A 129 12.26 -10.96 -2.75
N MET A 130 13.35 -10.21 -2.91
CA MET A 130 13.39 -8.81 -2.48
C MET A 130 12.41 -7.97 -3.29
N ASP A 131 12.42 -8.11 -4.62
CA ASP A 131 11.51 -7.39 -5.49
C ASP A 131 10.05 -7.73 -5.17
N GLU A 132 9.71 -9.01 -4.94
CA GLU A 132 8.36 -9.43 -4.56
C GLU A 132 7.89 -8.83 -3.21
N ARG A 133 8.77 -8.78 -2.21
CA ARG A 133 8.44 -8.17 -0.91
C ARG A 133 8.15 -6.67 -1.04
N TYR A 134 8.95 -5.96 -1.83
CA TYR A 134 8.73 -4.52 -2.05
C TYR A 134 7.54 -4.25 -2.96
N LEU A 135 7.32 -5.10 -3.97
CA LEU A 135 6.12 -5.05 -4.80
C LEU A 135 4.86 -5.13 -3.94
N LYS A 136 4.76 -6.16 -3.09
CA LYS A 136 3.61 -6.31 -2.20
C LYS A 136 3.39 -5.09 -1.30
N ARG A 137 4.47 -4.53 -0.71
CA ARG A 137 4.36 -3.33 0.13
C ARG A 137 3.89 -2.11 -0.65
N ALA A 138 4.44 -1.90 -1.85
CA ALA A 138 4.04 -0.79 -2.71
C ALA A 138 2.59 -0.92 -3.17
N GLU A 139 2.16 -2.12 -3.56
CA GLU A 139 0.77 -2.43 -3.91
C GLU A 139 -0.17 -2.20 -2.72
N ASP A 140 0.21 -2.66 -1.53
CA ASP A 140 -0.58 -2.48 -0.32
C ASP A 140 -0.83 -1.01 0.00
N GLN A 141 0.19 -0.17 -0.13
CA GLN A 141 0.06 1.27 0.10
C GLN A 141 -0.69 1.97 -1.03
N LEU A 142 -0.30 1.74 -2.28
CA LEU A 142 -0.88 2.38 -3.46
C LEU A 142 -2.38 2.05 -3.59
N TYR A 143 -2.72 0.76 -3.59
CA TYR A 143 -4.11 0.33 -3.78
C TYR A 143 -4.98 0.70 -2.58
N GLY A 144 -4.42 0.70 -1.37
CA GLY A 144 -5.11 1.17 -0.19
C GLY A 144 -5.49 2.65 -0.30
N GLU A 145 -4.58 3.50 -0.73
CA GLU A 145 -4.86 4.93 -0.88
C GLU A 145 -5.80 5.23 -2.04
N LEU A 146 -5.60 4.59 -3.19
CA LEU A 146 -6.49 4.73 -4.34
C LEU A 146 -7.92 4.28 -4.00
N ALA A 147 -8.07 3.16 -3.31
CA ALA A 147 -9.37 2.63 -2.89
C ALA A 147 -10.09 3.59 -1.94
N ALA A 148 -9.37 4.12 -0.93
CA ALA A 148 -9.90 5.12 -0.01
C ALA A 148 -10.29 6.42 -0.74
N ALA A 149 -9.48 6.90 -1.68
CA ALA A 149 -9.76 8.12 -2.45
C ALA A 149 -10.95 7.97 -3.41
N LEU A 150 -11.17 6.78 -3.95
CA LEU A 150 -12.27 6.45 -4.87
C LEU A 150 -13.53 5.99 -4.15
N ASP A 151 -13.44 5.72 -2.84
CA ASP A 151 -14.52 5.15 -2.02
C ASP A 151 -15.02 3.82 -2.60
N ILE A 152 -14.07 2.89 -2.83
CA ILE A 152 -14.32 1.52 -3.28
C ILE A 152 -13.54 0.55 -2.41
N ASP A 153 -13.94 -0.72 -2.41
CA ASP A 153 -13.19 -1.75 -1.70
C ASP A 153 -11.81 -1.97 -2.33
N ARG A 154 -10.81 -2.17 -1.49
CA ARG A 154 -9.44 -2.41 -1.93
C ARG A 154 -9.33 -3.60 -2.90
N GLU A 155 -10.12 -4.63 -2.70
CA GLU A 155 -10.16 -5.83 -3.54
C GLU A 155 -10.69 -5.53 -4.95
N GLN A 156 -11.49 -4.48 -5.09
CA GLN A 156 -12.02 -4.02 -6.37
C GLN A 156 -11.03 -3.13 -7.14
N MET A 157 -9.92 -2.75 -6.52
CA MET A 157 -8.98 -1.80 -7.12
C MET A 157 -8.33 -2.35 -8.39
N ILE A 158 -7.86 -3.61 -8.36
CA ILE A 158 -7.26 -4.27 -9.53
C ILE A 158 -8.28 -4.45 -10.66
N PRO A 159 -9.51 -4.99 -10.44
CA PRO A 159 -10.57 -5.00 -11.43
C PRO A 159 -10.88 -3.62 -12.01
N TYR A 160 -10.95 -2.59 -11.17
CA TYR A 160 -11.22 -1.22 -11.58
C TYR A 160 -10.13 -0.67 -12.53
N ILE A 161 -8.86 -0.85 -12.18
CA ILE A 161 -7.72 -0.47 -13.03
C ILE A 161 -7.79 -1.20 -14.37
N ARG A 162 -8.11 -2.51 -14.37
CA ARG A 162 -8.24 -3.32 -15.58
C ARG A 162 -9.39 -2.87 -16.49
N GLN A 163 -10.50 -2.43 -15.93
CA GLN A 163 -11.61 -1.89 -16.70
C GLN A 163 -11.24 -0.56 -17.36
N THR A 164 -10.51 0.27 -16.65
CA THR A 164 -10.00 1.54 -17.19
C THR A 164 -8.94 1.32 -18.27
N TRP A 165 -8.20 0.22 -18.15
CA TRP A 165 -7.11 -0.15 -19.03
C TRP A 165 -7.28 -1.58 -19.56
N ALA A 166 -7.92 -1.73 -20.71
CA ALA A 166 -8.04 -3.03 -21.39
C ALA A 166 -6.69 -3.69 -21.75
N LYS A 167 -5.58 -2.97 -21.65
CA LYS A 167 -4.21 -3.42 -21.89
C LYS A 167 -3.31 -3.33 -20.65
N TRP A 168 -3.88 -3.23 -19.44
CA TRP A 168 -3.05 -3.35 -18.24
C TRP A 168 -2.37 -4.72 -18.25
N PRO A 169 -1.06 -4.81 -18.03
CA PRO A 169 -0.33 -6.08 -18.10
C PRO A 169 -1.06 -7.16 -17.28
N GLU A 170 -1.23 -8.35 -17.85
CA GLU A 170 -1.87 -9.51 -17.20
C GLU A 170 -1.11 -10.05 -15.98
N HIS A 171 -0.07 -9.36 -15.56
CA HIS A 171 0.95 -9.79 -14.59
C HIS A 171 0.64 -9.51 -13.14
N LEU A 172 -0.48 -8.85 -12.86
CA LEU A 172 -0.93 -8.78 -11.47
C LEU A 172 -1.33 -10.18 -11.03
N PRO A 173 -0.90 -10.65 -9.85
CA PRO A 173 -1.19 -11.98 -9.38
C PRO A 173 -2.70 -12.22 -9.50
N LYS A 174 -3.08 -13.29 -10.20
CA LYS A 174 -4.43 -13.81 -10.08
C LYS A 174 -4.59 -14.06 -8.59
N GLN A 175 -5.44 -13.31 -7.92
CA GLN A 175 -5.85 -13.69 -6.59
C GLN A 175 -6.40 -15.10 -6.72
N GLU A 176 -5.67 -16.08 -6.19
CA GLU A 176 -6.27 -17.36 -5.88
C GLU A 176 -7.39 -17.03 -4.90
N THR A 177 -8.60 -17.00 -5.40
CA THR A 177 -9.79 -17.07 -4.56
C THR A 177 -9.59 -18.32 -3.73
N SER A 178 -9.22 -18.15 -2.47
CA SER A 178 -9.29 -19.22 -1.49
C SER A 178 -10.74 -19.70 -1.53
N ALA A 179 -10.96 -20.81 -2.20
CA ALA A 179 -12.23 -21.51 -2.11
C ALA A 179 -12.52 -21.73 -0.62
N PRO A 180 -13.73 -21.48 -0.16
CA PRO A 180 -14.10 -21.77 1.22
C PRO A 180 -13.78 -23.23 1.47
N ALA A 181 -13.01 -23.52 2.52
CA ALA A 181 -12.72 -24.86 2.97
C ALA A 181 -14.08 -25.58 3.15
N GLU A 182 -14.34 -26.59 2.32
CA GLU A 182 -15.44 -27.48 2.53
C GLU A 182 -15.31 -28.09 3.94
N PRO A 183 -16.38 -28.07 4.75
CA PRO A 183 -16.35 -28.75 6.04
C PRO A 183 -16.18 -30.23 5.79
N ALA A 184 -15.10 -30.80 6.32
CA ALA A 184 -14.89 -32.24 6.35
C ALA A 184 -16.09 -32.90 7.00
N CYS A 185 -16.93 -33.52 6.18
CA CYS A 185 -18.06 -34.34 6.62
C CYS A 185 -17.49 -35.55 7.35
N ALA A 186 -17.73 -35.60 8.64
CA ALA A 186 -17.50 -36.79 9.45
C ALA A 186 -18.29 -37.97 8.84
N ALA A 187 -17.57 -38.98 8.42
CA ALA A 187 -18.17 -40.30 8.26
C ALA A 187 -17.89 -41.09 9.53
N ALA A 188 -18.94 -41.20 10.30
CA ALA A 188 -19.03 -42.15 11.40
C ALA A 188 -19.36 -43.53 10.82
N GLU A 189 -18.85 -44.55 11.46
CA GLU A 189 -19.41 -45.87 11.75
C GLU A 189 -19.67 -46.84 10.57
N GLU A 190 -18.94 -47.89 10.49
CA GLU A 190 -19.28 -49.24 11.02
C GLU A 190 -18.05 -50.12 11.12
#